data_6b6dd967ca3f7ef5fc7087689be0fd45
#
_entry.id   6b6dd967ca3f7ef5fc7087689be0fd45
#
_cell.length_a   1.000
_cell.length_b   1.000
_cell.length_c   1.000
_cell.angle_alpha   90.00
_cell.angle_beta   90.00
_cell.angle_gamma   90.00
#
_symmetry.space_group_name_H-M   'P 1'
#
loop_
_entity.id
_entity.type
_entity.pdbx_description
1 polymer ?
#
loop_
_entity_poly.entity_id
_entity_poly.type
_entity_poly.pdbx_seq_one_letter_code
_entity_poly.pdbx_strand_id
1 'polypeptide(L)'
;MIPRTLYDSDHEMFRQSVRKFIETHAIPNHETWEKEGMVSDEVWLGAGSQGFLCPTVAEKYGGVDADFRYNCIVNEEIARSGCSGLGWTLHSDIAVPYIERYGTEYQKEKYLSRCVSGELITAIAMSEPGAGSDLQGTKTNAVLDGDHYILNGSKTFITNGQKSGLVIVVAKTDVSAGSKGISLFLVESEFEGFSKGKNLEKLGMKAQDTSELFFQDVRVPKENLLGE
;
A
#
# COMPACT_ATOMS: atom_id res chain seq x y z
N MET A 1 20.03 -15.32 -25.90
CA MET A 1 19.49 -14.58 -24.73
C MET A 1 20.67 -14.30 -23.81
N ILE A 2 20.88 -13.07 -23.37
CA ILE A 2 21.97 -12.74 -22.43
C ILE A 2 21.55 -13.30 -21.06
N PRO A 3 22.37 -14.15 -20.40
CA PRO A 3 22.01 -14.67 -19.09
C PRO A 3 21.95 -13.54 -18.06
N ARG A 4 20.94 -13.58 -17.19
CA ARG A 4 20.85 -12.67 -16.05
C ARG A 4 21.84 -13.14 -14.98
N THR A 5 22.73 -12.23 -14.55
CA THR A 5 23.71 -12.46 -13.49
C THR A 5 23.32 -11.84 -12.16
N LEU A 6 22.09 -11.26 -12.09
CA LEU A 6 21.60 -10.53 -10.93
C LEU A 6 21.22 -11.43 -9.77
N TYR A 7 20.74 -12.64 -10.04
CA TYR A 7 20.19 -13.56 -9.07
C TYR A 7 21.15 -14.74 -8.82
N ASP A 8 21.31 -15.12 -7.58
CA ASP A 8 22.03 -16.32 -7.14
C ASP A 8 21.07 -17.48 -6.80
N SER A 9 21.61 -18.56 -6.20
CA SER A 9 20.83 -19.76 -5.86
C SER A 9 19.69 -19.49 -4.88
N ASP A 10 19.90 -18.62 -3.90
CA ASP A 10 18.90 -18.30 -2.87
C ASP A 10 17.74 -17.51 -3.46
N HIS A 11 18.06 -16.57 -4.34
CA HIS A 11 17.05 -15.85 -5.12
C HIS A 11 16.21 -16.77 -6.00
N GLU A 12 16.82 -17.77 -6.63
CA GLU A 12 16.08 -18.73 -7.47
C GLU A 12 15.25 -19.71 -6.64
N MET A 13 15.69 -20.10 -5.44
CA MET A 13 14.85 -20.86 -4.50
C MET A 13 13.64 -20.05 -4.03
N PHE A 14 13.84 -18.78 -3.69
CA PHE A 14 12.76 -17.87 -3.33
C PHE A 14 11.77 -17.71 -4.49
N ARG A 15 12.26 -17.51 -5.71
CA ARG A 15 11.45 -17.45 -6.93
C ARG A 15 10.55 -18.67 -7.10
N GLN A 16 11.10 -19.85 -6.90
CA GLN A 16 10.32 -21.10 -7.00
C GLN A 16 9.21 -21.15 -5.95
N SER A 17 9.49 -20.67 -4.74
CA SER A 17 8.51 -20.60 -3.64
C SER A 17 7.39 -19.65 -3.96
N VAL A 18 7.70 -18.41 -4.41
CA VAL A 18 6.71 -17.42 -4.85
C VAL A 18 5.86 -17.95 -5.99
N ARG A 19 6.51 -18.52 -7.02
CA ARG A 19 5.84 -19.12 -8.17
C ARG A 19 4.85 -20.19 -7.76
N LYS A 20 5.31 -21.17 -6.94
CA LYS A 20 4.46 -22.25 -6.47
C LYS A 20 3.27 -21.73 -5.68
N PHE A 21 3.47 -20.73 -4.82
CA PHE A 21 2.39 -20.12 -4.06
C PHE A 21 1.34 -19.49 -4.99
N ILE A 22 1.77 -18.69 -5.95
CA ILE A 22 0.88 -18.04 -6.92
C ILE A 22 0.12 -19.09 -7.76
N GLU A 23 0.80 -20.11 -8.24
CA GLU A 23 0.21 -21.22 -9.01
C GLU A 23 -0.83 -22.02 -8.20
N THR A 24 -0.62 -22.14 -6.88
CA THR A 24 -1.50 -22.92 -6.02
C THR A 24 -2.69 -22.08 -5.48
N HIS A 25 -2.45 -20.82 -5.12
CA HIS A 25 -3.42 -20.03 -4.37
C HIS A 25 -4.01 -18.85 -5.14
N ALA A 26 -3.31 -18.31 -6.15
CA ALA A 26 -3.80 -17.13 -6.87
C ALA A 26 -4.41 -17.51 -8.24
N ILE A 27 -3.71 -18.25 -9.08
CA ILE A 27 -4.19 -18.60 -10.42
C ILE A 27 -5.57 -19.28 -10.40
N PRO A 28 -5.85 -20.28 -9.54
CA PRO A 28 -7.16 -20.95 -9.54
C PRO A 28 -8.32 -20.05 -9.12
N ASN A 29 -8.05 -18.98 -8.38
CA ASN A 29 -9.07 -18.08 -7.84
C ASN A 29 -9.20 -16.78 -8.64
N HIS A 30 -8.26 -16.50 -9.56
CA HIS A 30 -8.15 -15.20 -10.21
C HIS A 30 -9.41 -14.80 -10.99
N GLU A 31 -10.02 -15.74 -11.72
CA GLU A 31 -11.27 -15.47 -12.47
C GLU A 31 -12.43 -15.07 -11.53
N THR A 32 -12.52 -15.70 -10.37
CA THR A 32 -13.51 -15.35 -9.34
C THR A 32 -13.24 -13.95 -8.79
N TRP A 33 -12.00 -13.63 -8.46
CA TRP A 33 -11.61 -12.31 -7.98
C TRP A 33 -11.82 -11.20 -9.02
N GLU A 34 -11.66 -11.49 -10.32
CA GLU A 34 -12.01 -10.52 -11.36
C GLU A 34 -13.51 -10.21 -11.42
N LYS A 35 -14.37 -11.20 -11.12
CA LYS A 35 -15.83 -10.99 -11.03
C LYS A 35 -16.23 -10.24 -9.77
N GLU A 36 -15.55 -10.52 -8.66
CA GLU A 36 -15.77 -9.88 -7.35
C GLU A 36 -15.11 -8.49 -7.25
N GLY A 37 -14.13 -8.21 -8.12
CA GLY A 37 -13.38 -6.97 -8.14
C GLY A 37 -12.33 -6.86 -7.03
N MET A 38 -11.97 -7.96 -6.36
CA MET A 38 -11.09 -7.94 -5.19
C MET A 38 -10.49 -9.32 -4.92
N VAL A 39 -9.24 -9.38 -4.50
CA VAL A 39 -8.59 -10.62 -4.04
C VAL A 39 -9.01 -10.96 -2.61
N SER A 40 -8.94 -12.23 -2.21
CA SER A 40 -9.29 -12.65 -0.85
C SER A 40 -8.23 -12.27 0.20
N ASP A 41 -8.63 -12.18 1.47
CA ASP A 41 -7.71 -11.89 2.58
C ASP A 41 -6.73 -13.05 2.81
N GLU A 42 -7.17 -14.29 2.56
CA GLU A 42 -6.34 -15.48 2.73
C GLU A 42 -5.08 -15.44 1.87
N VAL A 43 -5.14 -14.88 0.66
CA VAL A 43 -3.95 -14.76 -0.19
C VAL A 43 -2.97 -13.72 0.33
N TRP A 44 -3.45 -12.67 0.99
CA TRP A 44 -2.59 -11.68 1.66
C TRP A 44 -1.90 -12.30 2.89
N LEU A 45 -2.65 -12.93 3.77
CA LEU A 45 -2.14 -13.59 4.97
C LEU A 45 -1.18 -14.74 4.60
N GLY A 46 -1.54 -15.51 3.57
CA GLY A 46 -0.68 -16.58 3.06
C GLY A 46 0.65 -16.05 2.51
N ALA A 47 0.62 -14.95 1.76
CA ALA A 47 1.85 -14.33 1.24
C ALA A 47 2.72 -13.77 2.37
N GLY A 48 2.13 -13.13 3.37
CA GLY A 48 2.82 -12.63 4.56
C GLY A 48 3.49 -13.78 5.33
N SER A 49 2.76 -14.87 5.58
CA SER A 49 3.30 -16.05 6.30
C SER A 49 4.48 -16.71 5.59
N GLN A 50 4.63 -16.52 4.29
CA GLN A 50 5.74 -17.05 3.49
C GLN A 50 6.87 -16.02 3.28
N GLY A 51 6.76 -14.81 3.83
CA GLY A 51 7.75 -13.74 3.67
C GLY A 51 7.77 -13.12 2.27
N PHE A 52 6.66 -13.17 1.53
CA PHE A 52 6.56 -12.55 0.19
C PHE A 52 6.14 -11.09 0.25
N LEU A 53 5.62 -10.63 1.38
CA LEU A 53 5.29 -9.23 1.61
C LEU A 53 6.44 -8.53 2.35
N CYS A 54 6.77 -7.32 1.90
CA CYS A 54 7.75 -6.44 2.55
C CYS A 54 9.09 -7.10 2.90
N PRO A 55 9.72 -7.88 2.00
CA PRO A 55 10.93 -8.65 2.34
C PRO A 55 12.11 -7.78 2.77
N THR A 56 12.13 -6.50 2.42
CA THR A 56 13.19 -5.53 2.81
C THR A 56 13.03 -5.00 4.23
N VAL A 57 11.87 -5.18 4.87
CA VAL A 57 11.64 -4.69 6.24
C VAL A 57 12.56 -5.43 7.21
N ALA A 58 13.16 -4.67 8.14
CA ALA A 58 14.11 -5.20 9.11
C ALA A 58 13.48 -6.27 10.03
N GLU A 59 14.29 -7.24 10.45
CA GLU A 59 13.85 -8.37 11.30
C GLU A 59 13.17 -7.94 12.58
N LYS A 60 13.63 -6.83 13.19
CA LYS A 60 13.01 -6.29 14.43
C LYS A 60 11.54 -5.91 14.28
N TYR A 61 11.06 -5.72 13.04
CA TYR A 61 9.66 -5.44 12.72
C TYR A 61 8.96 -6.62 12.03
N GLY A 62 9.57 -7.81 12.07
CA GLY A 62 8.99 -9.04 11.52
C GLY A 62 9.32 -9.30 10.06
N GLY A 63 10.10 -8.45 9.39
CA GLY A 63 10.62 -8.69 8.05
C GLY A 63 11.81 -9.64 8.04
N VAL A 64 12.46 -9.78 6.88
CA VAL A 64 13.63 -10.67 6.72
C VAL A 64 14.90 -9.90 6.33
N ASP A 65 14.85 -8.56 6.31
CA ASP A 65 15.97 -7.66 6.00
C ASP A 65 16.68 -8.02 4.68
N ALA A 66 15.91 -8.49 3.70
CA ALA A 66 16.40 -8.90 2.40
C ALA A 66 16.68 -7.67 1.51
N ASP A 67 17.55 -7.85 0.51
CA ASP A 67 17.75 -6.80 -0.48
C ASP A 67 16.57 -6.70 -1.48
N PHE A 68 16.48 -5.58 -2.20
CA PHE A 68 15.35 -5.29 -3.09
C PHE A 68 15.20 -6.28 -4.28
N ARG A 69 16.19 -7.15 -4.54
CA ARG A 69 16.05 -8.19 -5.58
C ARG A 69 14.93 -9.18 -5.25
N TYR A 70 14.66 -9.42 -3.97
CA TYR A 70 13.52 -10.26 -3.54
C TYR A 70 12.18 -9.63 -3.92
N ASN A 71 12.02 -8.31 -3.76
CA ASN A 71 10.83 -7.57 -4.24
C ASN A 71 10.70 -7.69 -5.77
N CYS A 72 11.82 -7.53 -6.51
CA CYS A 72 11.81 -7.71 -7.96
C CYS A 72 11.33 -9.11 -8.38
N ILE A 73 11.73 -10.15 -7.64
CA ILE A 73 11.29 -11.53 -7.91
C ILE A 73 9.79 -11.68 -7.71
N VAL A 74 9.24 -11.15 -6.62
CA VAL A 74 7.78 -11.18 -6.39
C VAL A 74 7.04 -10.51 -7.53
N ASN A 75 7.49 -9.33 -7.97
CA ASN A 75 6.90 -8.60 -9.08
C ASN A 75 6.97 -9.34 -10.42
N GLU A 76 8.13 -9.96 -10.71
CA GLU A 76 8.30 -10.77 -11.91
C GLU A 76 7.36 -11.97 -11.93
N GLU A 77 7.17 -12.66 -10.80
CA GLU A 77 6.30 -13.84 -10.73
C GLU A 77 4.82 -13.45 -10.77
N ILE A 78 4.41 -12.32 -10.16
CA ILE A 78 3.06 -11.77 -10.34
C ILE A 78 2.80 -11.45 -11.82
N ALA A 79 3.71 -10.73 -12.46
CA ALA A 79 3.57 -10.37 -13.88
C ALA A 79 3.53 -11.61 -14.79
N ARG A 80 4.37 -12.61 -14.53
CA ARG A 80 4.41 -13.86 -15.27
C ARG A 80 3.11 -14.64 -15.15
N SER A 81 2.48 -14.63 -13.98
CA SER A 81 1.27 -15.39 -13.71
C SER A 81 0.02 -14.83 -14.38
N GLY A 82 0.02 -13.53 -14.71
CA GLY A 82 -1.17 -12.81 -15.17
C GLY A 82 -2.17 -12.48 -14.05
N CYS A 83 -1.87 -12.81 -12.79
CA CYS A 83 -2.72 -12.48 -11.64
C CYS A 83 -2.63 -10.99 -11.28
N SER A 84 -3.22 -10.15 -12.11
CA SER A 84 -3.15 -8.68 -12.01
C SER A 84 -3.84 -8.08 -10.77
N GLY A 85 -4.54 -8.91 -9.98
CA GLY A 85 -5.23 -8.47 -8.76
C GLY A 85 -4.36 -8.38 -7.52
N LEU A 86 -3.15 -8.99 -7.55
CA LEU A 86 -2.27 -9.01 -6.39
C LEU A 86 -1.63 -7.64 -6.16
N GLY A 87 -2.23 -6.84 -5.28
CA GLY A 87 -1.78 -5.48 -4.94
C GLY A 87 -0.53 -5.41 -4.06
N TRP A 88 0.24 -6.52 -3.97
CA TRP A 88 1.42 -6.66 -3.11
C TRP A 88 2.53 -5.66 -3.43
N THR A 89 2.73 -5.36 -4.73
CA THR A 89 3.72 -4.39 -5.19
C THR A 89 3.46 -3.00 -4.63
N LEU A 90 2.21 -2.50 -4.68
CA LEU A 90 1.89 -1.20 -4.12
C LEU A 90 2.12 -1.19 -2.61
N HIS A 91 1.73 -2.25 -1.94
CA HIS A 91 1.91 -2.41 -0.50
C HIS A 91 3.39 -2.46 -0.11
N SER A 92 4.14 -3.43 -0.65
CA SER A 92 5.51 -3.76 -0.23
C SER A 92 6.57 -2.81 -0.78
N ASP A 93 6.39 -2.27 -2.01
CA ASP A 93 7.45 -1.55 -2.71
C ASP A 93 7.20 -0.04 -2.74
N ILE A 94 5.96 0.39 -2.45
CA ILE A 94 5.59 1.80 -2.50
C ILE A 94 5.15 2.29 -1.12
N ALA A 95 4.06 1.76 -0.54
CA ALA A 95 3.48 2.34 0.68
C ALA A 95 4.31 2.03 1.93
N VAL A 96 4.63 0.77 2.20
CA VAL A 96 5.38 0.38 3.41
C VAL A 96 6.76 1.04 3.50
N PRO A 97 7.54 1.20 2.41
CA PRO A 97 8.83 1.91 2.46
C PRO A 97 8.75 3.36 2.95
N TYR A 98 7.62 4.05 2.79
CA TYR A 98 7.45 5.38 3.40
C TYR A 98 7.44 5.30 4.92
N ILE A 99 6.76 4.29 5.50
CA ILE A 99 6.73 4.10 6.95
C ILE A 99 8.10 3.67 7.45
N GLU A 100 8.75 2.74 6.76
CA GLU A 100 10.08 2.25 7.13
C GLU A 100 11.11 3.37 7.13
N ARG A 101 11.11 4.23 6.11
CA ARG A 101 12.11 5.27 5.92
C ARG A 101 11.87 6.54 6.74
N TYR A 102 10.61 6.97 6.84
CA TYR A 102 10.24 8.27 7.40
C TYR A 102 9.43 8.17 8.68
N GLY A 103 8.99 6.98 9.08
CA GLY A 103 8.23 6.76 10.29
C GLY A 103 9.09 6.91 11.55
N THR A 104 8.45 7.39 12.61
CA THR A 104 9.01 7.31 13.97
C THR A 104 9.11 5.86 14.43
N GLU A 105 9.92 5.55 15.46
CA GLU A 105 9.97 4.19 16.00
C GLU A 105 8.58 3.70 16.45
N TYR A 106 7.78 4.57 17.07
CA TYR A 106 6.40 4.27 17.44
C TYR A 106 5.55 3.83 16.22
N GLN A 107 5.63 4.57 15.10
CA GLN A 107 4.89 4.23 13.87
C GLN A 107 5.36 2.91 13.27
N LYS A 108 6.68 2.67 13.24
CA LYS A 108 7.26 1.43 12.75
C LYS A 108 6.83 0.21 13.57
N GLU A 109 6.92 0.31 14.89
CA GLU A 109 6.49 -0.75 15.81
C GLU A 109 4.99 -1.02 15.72
N LYS A 110 4.18 0.03 15.55
CA LYS A 110 2.73 -0.08 15.45
C LYS A 110 2.26 -0.76 14.16
N TYR A 111 2.92 -0.50 13.04
CA TYR A 111 2.38 -0.86 11.73
C TYR A 111 3.18 -1.94 10.98
N LEU A 112 4.51 -1.93 11.03
CA LEU A 112 5.31 -2.73 10.09
C LEU A 112 5.11 -4.24 10.24
N SER A 113 5.05 -4.78 11.46
CA SER A 113 4.85 -6.22 11.65
C SER A 113 3.52 -6.72 11.07
N ARG A 114 2.47 -5.92 11.21
CA ARG A 114 1.16 -6.23 10.63
C ARG A 114 1.12 -6.07 9.11
N CYS A 115 1.94 -5.17 8.57
CA CYS A 115 2.12 -5.05 7.12
C CYS A 115 2.85 -6.27 6.56
N VAL A 116 3.92 -6.72 7.22
CA VAL A 116 4.69 -7.91 6.82
C VAL A 116 3.83 -9.17 6.87
N SER A 117 3.01 -9.35 7.90
CA SER A 117 2.11 -10.50 8.02
C SER A 117 0.94 -10.50 7.03
N GLY A 118 0.65 -9.38 6.38
CA GLY A 118 -0.52 -9.20 5.52
C GLY A 118 -1.83 -8.90 6.27
N GLU A 119 -1.79 -8.77 7.60
CA GLU A 119 -2.94 -8.37 8.41
C GLU A 119 -3.35 -6.91 8.18
N LEU A 120 -2.39 -6.05 7.86
CA LEU A 120 -2.61 -4.64 7.60
C LEU A 120 -2.20 -4.29 6.18
N ILE A 121 -3.16 -4.25 5.28
CA ILE A 121 -2.93 -3.85 3.89
C ILE A 121 -2.84 -2.33 3.83
N THR A 122 -1.86 -1.82 3.06
CA THR A 122 -1.63 -0.39 2.92
C THR A 122 -2.02 0.13 1.54
N ALA A 123 -2.40 1.41 1.50
CA ALA A 123 -2.58 2.19 0.29
C ALA A 123 -1.86 3.54 0.40
N ILE A 124 -1.63 4.21 -0.73
CA ILE A 124 -1.17 5.58 -0.78
C ILE A 124 -2.16 6.43 -1.58
N ALA A 125 -2.67 7.48 -0.97
CA ALA A 125 -3.72 8.33 -1.51
C ALA A 125 -3.15 9.70 -1.90
N MET A 126 -2.73 9.81 -3.17
CA MET A 126 -2.16 11.03 -3.75
C MET A 126 -3.18 11.74 -4.64
N SER A 127 -3.70 11.04 -5.67
CA SER A 127 -4.53 11.61 -6.73
C SER A 127 -5.88 12.11 -6.23
N GLU A 128 -6.33 13.23 -6.78
CA GLU A 128 -7.65 13.79 -6.57
C GLU A 128 -8.34 14.03 -7.93
N PRO A 129 -9.65 14.26 -7.99
CA PRO A 129 -10.32 14.61 -9.24
C PRO A 129 -9.70 15.80 -9.98
N GLY A 130 -9.09 16.73 -9.24
CA GLY A 130 -8.43 17.93 -9.79
C GLY A 130 -6.90 17.93 -9.72
N ALA A 131 -6.26 16.87 -9.21
CA ALA A 131 -4.82 16.81 -9.01
C ALA A 131 -4.28 15.39 -9.31
N GLY A 132 -3.61 15.25 -10.45
CA GLY A 132 -2.92 14.02 -10.85
C GLY A 132 -1.41 14.26 -10.94
N SER A 133 -0.89 14.52 -12.14
CA SER A 133 0.55 14.82 -12.34
C SER A 133 1.01 16.06 -11.58
N ASP A 134 0.15 17.05 -11.43
CA ASP A 134 0.39 18.21 -10.57
C ASP A 134 -0.15 17.98 -9.17
N LEU A 135 0.65 17.35 -8.31
CA LEU A 135 0.31 17.14 -6.90
C LEU A 135 0.24 18.43 -6.08
N GLN A 136 0.82 19.54 -6.56
CA GLN A 136 0.68 20.84 -5.90
C GLN A 136 -0.76 21.35 -5.97
N GLY A 137 -1.54 20.87 -6.95
CA GLY A 137 -2.96 21.13 -7.07
C GLY A 137 -3.86 20.43 -6.05
N THR A 138 -3.32 19.60 -5.16
CA THR A 138 -4.04 18.91 -4.09
C THR A 138 -4.88 19.90 -3.26
N LYS A 139 -6.14 19.55 -3.02
CA LYS A 139 -7.10 20.33 -2.20
C LYS A 139 -7.36 19.69 -0.85
N THR A 140 -7.14 18.40 -0.71
CA THR A 140 -7.18 17.72 0.61
C THR A 140 -6.28 18.48 1.56
N ASN A 141 -6.80 18.83 2.73
CA ASN A 141 -6.11 19.64 3.72
C ASN A 141 -6.20 19.02 5.11
N ALA A 142 -5.25 19.36 5.94
CA ALA A 142 -5.16 18.91 7.32
C ALA A 142 -4.80 20.13 8.20
N VAL A 143 -5.74 20.55 9.04
CA VAL A 143 -5.60 21.70 9.93
C VAL A 143 -5.32 21.21 11.34
N LEU A 144 -4.25 21.71 11.96
CA LEU A 144 -3.90 21.36 13.34
C LEU A 144 -4.93 21.91 14.32
N ASP A 145 -5.50 21.05 15.15
CA ASP A 145 -6.43 21.37 16.23
C ASP A 145 -6.00 20.63 17.52
N GLY A 146 -5.25 21.31 18.36
CA GLY A 146 -4.68 20.73 19.58
C GLY A 146 -3.67 19.62 19.30
N ASP A 147 -4.02 18.41 19.67
CA ASP A 147 -3.21 17.20 19.52
C ASP A 147 -3.59 16.36 18.27
N HIS A 148 -4.48 16.87 17.44
CA HIS A 148 -4.95 16.21 16.20
C HIS A 148 -4.85 17.15 15.01
N TYR A 149 -4.83 16.55 13.82
CA TYR A 149 -5.13 17.23 12.57
C TYR A 149 -6.57 16.90 12.14
N ILE A 150 -7.31 17.90 11.71
CA ILE A 150 -8.63 17.72 11.09
C ILE A 150 -8.43 17.62 9.59
N LEU A 151 -8.59 16.41 9.06
CA LEU A 151 -8.36 16.09 7.65
C LEU A 151 -9.66 16.13 6.87
N ASN A 152 -9.68 16.92 5.78
CA ASN A 152 -10.82 17.05 4.88
C ASN A 152 -10.39 16.94 3.42
N GLY A 153 -11.17 16.21 2.61
CA GLY A 153 -10.93 16.09 1.18
C GLY A 153 -11.42 14.77 0.59
N SER A 154 -11.00 14.51 -0.64
CA SER A 154 -11.30 13.26 -1.35
C SER A 154 -10.14 12.87 -2.23
N LYS A 155 -9.94 11.56 -2.39
CA LYS A 155 -8.92 10.96 -3.24
C LYS A 155 -9.56 10.02 -4.24
N THR A 156 -8.96 9.88 -5.43
CA THR A 156 -9.50 9.05 -6.49
C THR A 156 -8.45 8.09 -7.04
N PHE A 157 -8.92 6.97 -7.61
CA PHE A 157 -8.09 5.92 -8.21
C PHE A 157 -7.08 5.28 -7.23
N ILE A 158 -7.49 5.08 -5.98
CA ILE A 158 -6.61 4.53 -4.96
C ILE A 158 -6.61 3.02 -5.02
N THR A 159 -5.48 2.46 -5.42
CA THR A 159 -5.20 1.01 -5.42
C THR A 159 -5.15 0.48 -3.99
N ASN A 160 -5.67 -0.70 -3.73
CA ASN A 160 -5.90 -1.28 -2.40
C ASN A 160 -6.89 -0.44 -1.55
N GLY A 161 -7.62 0.50 -2.14
CA GLY A 161 -8.47 1.44 -1.39
C GLY A 161 -9.58 0.75 -0.59
N GLN A 162 -10.16 -0.35 -1.11
CA GLN A 162 -11.15 -1.16 -0.39
C GLN A 162 -10.51 -2.01 0.71
N LYS A 163 -9.38 -2.64 0.41
CA LYS A 163 -8.68 -3.57 1.30
C LYS A 163 -7.86 -2.88 2.39
N SER A 164 -7.39 -1.65 2.15
CA SER A 164 -6.47 -0.98 3.08
C SER A 164 -7.07 -0.76 4.46
N GLY A 165 -6.35 -1.18 5.49
CA GLY A 165 -6.56 -0.79 6.88
C GLY A 165 -5.78 0.48 7.26
N LEU A 166 -4.75 0.83 6.46
CA LEU A 166 -3.92 2.01 6.66
C LEU A 166 -3.67 2.70 5.32
N VAL A 167 -3.91 4.00 5.27
CA VAL A 167 -3.70 4.82 4.07
C VAL A 167 -2.70 5.93 4.35
N ILE A 168 -1.66 6.05 3.52
CA ILE A 168 -0.80 7.23 3.51
C ILE A 168 -1.51 8.31 2.70
N VAL A 169 -1.96 9.36 3.34
CA VAL A 169 -2.73 10.43 2.71
C VAL A 169 -1.87 11.67 2.50
N VAL A 170 -1.79 12.13 1.25
CA VAL A 170 -1.17 13.41 0.89
C VAL A 170 -2.16 14.54 1.15
N ALA A 171 -1.83 15.48 2.03
CA ALA A 171 -2.68 16.62 2.35
C ALA A 171 -1.87 17.89 2.53
N LYS A 172 -2.52 19.05 2.36
CA LYS A 172 -1.93 20.36 2.64
C LYS A 172 -2.09 20.71 4.11
N THR A 173 -0.97 20.99 4.76
CA THR A 173 -0.92 21.61 6.10
C THR A 173 -0.72 23.12 6.03
N ASP A 174 -0.15 23.62 4.90
CA ASP A 174 -0.03 25.05 4.60
C ASP A 174 -0.36 25.32 3.14
N VAL A 175 -1.54 25.91 2.89
CA VAL A 175 -2.02 26.22 1.54
C VAL A 175 -1.15 27.29 0.86
N SER A 176 -0.50 28.17 1.63
CA SER A 176 0.31 29.28 1.10
C SER A 176 1.70 28.85 0.65
N ALA A 177 2.22 27.73 1.15
CA ALA A 177 3.59 27.28 0.92
C ALA A 177 3.79 26.44 -0.36
N GLY A 178 2.77 26.29 -1.20
CA GLY A 178 2.84 25.50 -2.44
C GLY A 178 3.20 24.04 -2.18
N SER A 179 4.24 23.53 -2.84
CA SER A 179 4.71 22.15 -2.65
C SER A 179 5.31 21.89 -1.25
N LYS A 180 5.85 22.93 -0.60
CA LYS A 180 6.42 22.82 0.75
C LYS A 180 5.36 22.73 1.85
N GLY A 181 4.11 23.03 1.53
CA GLY A 181 2.99 22.93 2.44
C GLY A 181 2.29 21.57 2.40
N ILE A 182 2.85 20.56 1.74
CA ILE A 182 2.30 19.22 1.63
C ILE A 182 2.93 18.33 2.70
N SER A 183 2.08 17.57 3.39
CA SER A 183 2.46 16.60 4.41
C SER A 183 1.83 15.24 4.14
N LEU A 184 2.35 14.20 4.77
CA LEU A 184 1.84 12.84 4.68
C LEU A 184 1.24 12.43 6.02
N PHE A 185 0.10 11.78 5.99
CA PHE A 185 -0.61 11.31 7.18
C PHE A 185 -0.89 9.81 7.11
N LEU A 186 -0.65 9.10 8.21
CA LEU A 186 -1.05 7.72 8.41
C LEU A 186 -2.49 7.69 8.91
N VAL A 187 -3.43 7.40 8.02
CA VAL A 187 -4.87 7.39 8.32
C VAL A 187 -5.36 5.95 8.41
N GLU A 188 -5.80 5.54 9.59
CA GLU A 188 -6.39 4.23 9.81
C GLU A 188 -7.83 4.21 9.29
N SER A 189 -8.24 3.09 8.69
CA SER A 189 -9.59 2.98 8.09
C SER A 189 -10.73 3.08 9.10
N GLU A 190 -10.42 2.92 10.38
CA GLU A 190 -11.37 2.97 11.49
C GLU A 190 -11.60 4.39 12.02
N PHE A 191 -10.84 5.38 11.55
CA PHE A 191 -11.03 6.76 12.02
C PHE A 191 -12.40 7.29 11.58
N GLU A 192 -13.12 7.87 12.54
CA GLU A 192 -14.43 8.49 12.28
C GLU A 192 -14.29 9.58 11.21
N GLY A 193 -15.25 9.63 10.27
CA GLY A 193 -15.23 10.56 9.14
C GLY A 193 -14.45 10.07 7.92
N PHE A 194 -13.68 8.96 8.03
CA PHE A 194 -13.09 8.30 6.86
C PHE A 194 -14.10 7.32 6.24
N SER A 195 -14.25 7.38 4.93
CA SER A 195 -15.09 6.43 4.20
C SER A 195 -14.52 6.07 2.84
N LYS A 196 -14.85 4.86 2.38
CA LYS A 196 -14.44 4.32 1.08
C LYS A 196 -15.61 4.39 0.11
N GLY A 197 -15.36 4.88 -1.08
CA GLY A 197 -16.32 4.89 -2.17
C GLY A 197 -16.51 3.50 -2.80
N LYS A 198 -17.13 3.46 -3.97
CA LYS A 198 -17.31 2.21 -4.71
C LYS A 198 -15.98 1.70 -5.23
N ASN A 199 -15.85 0.37 -5.32
CA ASN A 199 -14.81 -0.23 -6.13
C ASN A 199 -15.06 0.11 -7.61
N LEU A 200 -14.06 0.67 -8.28
CA LEU A 200 -14.22 1.20 -9.64
C LEU A 200 -14.19 0.06 -10.67
N GLU A 201 -15.10 0.12 -11.63
CA GLU A 201 -15.05 -0.73 -12.81
C GLU A 201 -13.90 -0.31 -13.73
N LYS A 202 -13.08 -1.27 -14.15
CA LYS A 202 -11.89 -1.06 -14.97
C LYS A 202 -11.90 -1.96 -16.20
N LEU A 203 -11.24 -1.54 -17.27
CA LEU A 203 -11.04 -2.36 -18.48
C LEU A 203 -10.13 -3.55 -18.20
N GLY A 204 -9.07 -3.37 -17.39
CA GLY A 204 -8.13 -4.40 -16.97
C GLY A 204 -7.90 -4.35 -15.47
N MET A 205 -7.07 -5.28 -14.96
CA MET A 205 -6.74 -5.40 -13.52
C MET A 205 -8.00 -5.45 -12.64
N LYS A 206 -9.02 -6.18 -13.08
CA LYS A 206 -10.35 -6.16 -12.46
C LYS A 206 -10.32 -6.70 -11.04
N ALA A 207 -9.47 -7.69 -10.75
CA ALA A 207 -9.31 -8.25 -9.43
C ALA A 207 -8.54 -7.35 -8.45
N GLN A 208 -7.90 -6.27 -8.93
CA GLN A 208 -7.27 -5.28 -8.07
C GLN A 208 -8.28 -4.22 -7.70
N ASP A 209 -8.60 -4.11 -6.42
CA ASP A 209 -9.49 -3.06 -5.94
C ASP A 209 -8.90 -1.68 -6.15
N THR A 210 -9.74 -0.76 -6.57
CA THR A 210 -9.39 0.63 -6.82
C THR A 210 -10.59 1.50 -6.48
N SER A 211 -10.45 2.47 -5.59
CA SER A 211 -11.60 3.24 -5.12
C SER A 211 -11.30 4.72 -4.92
N GLU A 212 -12.38 5.44 -4.69
CA GLU A 212 -12.35 6.77 -4.12
C GLU A 212 -12.31 6.66 -2.60
N LEU A 213 -11.64 7.61 -1.95
CA LEU A 213 -11.59 7.74 -0.50
C LEU A 213 -12.06 9.13 -0.11
N PHE A 214 -12.87 9.22 0.96
CA PHE A 214 -13.45 10.46 1.44
C PHE A 214 -13.06 10.70 2.89
N PHE A 215 -12.74 11.94 3.20
CA PHE A 215 -12.35 12.41 4.51
C PHE A 215 -13.22 13.61 4.89
N GLN A 216 -14.02 13.43 5.94
CA GLN A 216 -14.93 14.46 6.46
C GLN A 216 -14.66 14.65 7.94
N ASP A 217 -13.95 15.72 8.27
CA ASP A 217 -13.53 16.07 9.63
C ASP A 217 -12.82 14.92 10.36
N VAL A 218 -12.01 14.14 9.63
CA VAL A 218 -11.26 13.01 10.20
C VAL A 218 -10.24 13.53 11.19
N ARG A 219 -10.37 13.10 12.44
CA ARG A 219 -9.42 13.44 13.51
C ARG A 219 -8.22 12.51 13.47
N VAL A 220 -7.13 12.98 12.89
CA VAL A 220 -5.88 12.23 12.78
C VAL A 220 -4.94 12.65 13.90
N PRO A 221 -4.52 11.75 14.81
CA PRO A 221 -3.58 12.09 15.87
C PRO A 221 -2.30 12.72 15.32
N LYS A 222 -1.74 13.70 16.04
CA LYS A 222 -0.52 14.38 15.61
C LYS A 222 0.65 13.41 15.41
N GLU A 223 0.69 12.34 16.18
CA GLU A 223 1.68 11.27 16.09
C GLU A 223 1.56 10.42 14.79
N ASN A 224 0.47 10.57 14.04
CA ASN A 224 0.27 9.94 12.72
C ASN A 224 0.75 10.83 11.55
N LEU A 225 1.33 12.00 11.82
CA LEU A 225 2.09 12.75 10.81
C LEU A 225 3.34 11.94 10.44
N LEU A 226 3.53 11.66 9.17
CA LEU A 226 4.65 10.86 8.66
C LEU A 226 5.80 11.79 8.21
N GLY A 227 6.96 11.60 8.80
CA GLY A 227 8.12 12.46 8.61
C GLY A 227 8.11 13.69 9.53
N GLU A 228 9.13 14.55 9.37
CA GLU A 228 9.31 15.80 10.11
C GLU A 228 8.72 17.00 9.35
#